data_04e0a46cf5d6029e8a6c625a3160f010
#
_entry.id   04e0a46cf5d6029e8a6c625a3160f010
#
_cell.length_a   1.000
_cell.length_b   1.000
_cell.length_c   1.000
_cell.angle_alpha   90.00
_cell.angle_beta   90.00
_cell.angle_gamma   90.00
#
_symmetry.space_group_name_H-M   'P 1'
#
loop_
_entity.id
_entity.type
_entity.pdbx_description
1 polymer ?
#
loop_
_entity_poly.entity_id
_entity_poly.type
_entity_poly.pdbx_seq_one_letter_code
_entity_poly.pdbx_strand_id
1 'polypeptide(L)'
;MIRLLLADDQALVRGAMAALLDMEPDLQVVAEVGRGDEVVDAVRAHDVDVALLDVEMPGLDGVAAARALRAAVPGCRVLMVTTFGRAGYLRQAMAAGASGFVVKDTPARQLADMVRRVHEGLRVVDPALAAQSLAHGDSPLTERESDVLRAARDGGTVADIARELRLSEGTVRNHLSSVIGKTGARTRAEAVRLAVDNGWLLA
;
A
#
# COMPACT_ATOMS: atom_id res chain seq x y z
N MET A 1 -7.66 19.83 16.99
CA MET A 1 -6.59 18.80 17.16
C MET A 1 -6.90 17.68 16.22
N ILE A 2 -5.98 17.36 15.33
CA ILE A 2 -6.15 16.30 14.30
C ILE A 2 -5.80 14.96 14.96
N ARG A 3 -6.73 14.03 14.90
CA ARG A 3 -6.60 12.70 15.52
C ARG A 3 -6.02 11.71 14.51
N LEU A 4 -4.89 11.09 14.84
CA LEU A 4 -4.11 10.25 13.95
C LEU A 4 -4.16 8.78 14.38
N LEU A 5 -4.21 7.89 13.37
CA LEU A 5 -3.88 6.48 13.52
C LEU A 5 -2.59 6.20 12.76
N LEU A 6 -1.68 5.45 13.37
CA LEU A 6 -0.49 4.91 12.71
C LEU A 6 -0.63 3.40 12.54
N ALA A 7 -0.51 2.94 11.31
CA ALA A 7 -0.49 1.52 10.97
C ALA A 7 0.83 1.17 10.27
N ASP A 8 1.65 0.36 10.93
CA ASP A 8 2.99 -0.02 10.48
C ASP A 8 3.41 -1.29 11.23
N ASP A 9 3.90 -2.31 10.56
CA ASP A 9 4.30 -3.55 11.21
C ASP A 9 5.63 -3.43 11.98
N GLN A 10 6.42 -2.40 11.67
CA GLN A 10 7.70 -2.10 12.34
C GLN A 10 7.46 -1.28 13.61
N ALA A 11 7.36 -1.93 14.77
CA ALA A 11 7.03 -1.30 16.04
C ALA A 11 7.95 -0.11 16.40
N LEU A 12 9.26 -0.18 16.10
CA LEU A 12 10.20 0.91 16.36
C LEU A 12 9.91 2.14 15.48
N VAL A 13 9.64 1.92 14.20
CA VAL A 13 9.32 3.01 13.24
C VAL A 13 8.00 3.66 13.62
N ARG A 14 6.98 2.86 13.91
CA ARG A 14 5.65 3.32 14.36
C ARG A 14 5.75 4.17 15.62
N GLY A 15 6.44 3.67 16.67
CA GLY A 15 6.62 4.42 17.91
C GLY A 15 7.44 5.70 17.74
N ALA A 16 8.47 5.71 16.87
CA ALA A 16 9.23 6.91 16.56
C ALA A 16 8.37 7.96 15.83
N MET A 17 7.57 7.54 14.85
CA MET A 17 6.63 8.45 14.16
C MET A 17 5.59 9.00 15.12
N ALA A 18 5.04 8.18 16.03
CA ALA A 18 4.09 8.62 17.03
C ALA A 18 4.69 9.72 17.91
N ALA A 19 5.87 9.48 18.47
CA ALA A 19 6.55 10.45 19.31
C ALA A 19 6.85 11.77 18.59
N LEU A 20 7.25 11.72 17.32
CA LEU A 20 7.56 12.92 16.53
C LEU A 20 6.29 13.71 16.15
N LEU A 21 5.19 13.04 15.83
CA LEU A 21 3.93 13.71 15.49
C LEU A 21 3.25 14.29 16.73
N ASP A 22 3.32 13.62 17.88
CA ASP A 22 2.79 14.13 19.16
C ASP A 22 3.57 15.35 19.70
N MET A 23 4.75 15.67 19.17
CA MET A 23 5.44 16.94 19.48
C MET A 23 4.76 18.17 18.85
N GLU A 24 3.92 17.96 17.84
CA GLU A 24 3.17 19.03 17.17
C GLU A 24 1.91 19.37 17.97
N PRO A 25 1.65 20.65 18.31
CA PRO A 25 0.60 21.01 19.27
C PRO A 25 -0.84 20.78 18.78
N ASP A 26 -1.01 20.58 17.49
CA ASP A 26 -2.30 20.40 16.80
C ASP A 26 -2.54 18.96 16.31
N LEU A 27 -1.57 18.06 16.48
CA LEU A 27 -1.67 16.64 16.13
C LEU A 27 -1.75 15.78 17.40
N GLN A 28 -2.42 14.64 17.30
CA GLN A 28 -2.49 13.64 18.38
C GLN A 28 -2.58 12.24 17.78
N VAL A 29 -1.63 11.37 18.11
CA VAL A 29 -1.72 9.94 17.80
C VAL A 29 -2.64 9.28 18.84
N VAL A 30 -3.81 8.84 18.38
CA VAL A 30 -4.84 8.24 19.25
C VAL A 30 -4.91 6.73 19.14
N ALA A 31 -4.29 6.15 18.11
CA ALA A 31 -4.25 4.71 17.91
C ALA A 31 -2.99 4.30 17.12
N GLU A 32 -2.45 3.14 17.49
CA GLU A 32 -1.36 2.47 16.80
C GLU A 32 -1.74 1.01 16.55
N VAL A 33 -1.55 0.51 15.33
CA VAL A 33 -1.79 -0.90 14.97
C VAL A 33 -0.62 -1.44 14.16
N GLY A 34 -0.37 -2.75 14.26
CA GLY A 34 0.71 -3.42 13.53
C GLY A 34 0.22 -4.19 12.30
N ARG A 35 -1.09 -4.18 12.02
CA ARG A 35 -1.72 -5.01 11.00
C ARG A 35 -2.79 -4.22 10.25
N GLY A 36 -2.89 -4.45 8.95
CA GLY A 36 -3.86 -3.72 8.14
C GLY A 36 -5.32 -4.13 8.37
N ASP A 37 -5.57 -5.35 8.84
CA ASP A 37 -6.93 -5.83 9.18
C ASP A 37 -7.49 -5.22 10.49
N GLU A 38 -6.64 -4.57 11.30
CA GLU A 38 -7.05 -3.86 12.52
C GLU A 38 -7.43 -2.39 12.26
N VAL A 39 -7.07 -1.82 11.11
CA VAL A 39 -7.17 -0.39 10.82
C VAL A 39 -8.60 0.14 10.93
N VAL A 40 -9.57 -0.53 10.31
CA VAL A 40 -10.96 -0.04 10.24
C VAL A 40 -11.58 0.04 11.64
N ASP A 41 -11.37 -0.98 12.47
CA ASP A 41 -11.93 -1.03 13.81
C ASP A 41 -11.26 0.00 14.73
N ALA A 42 -9.94 0.18 14.61
CA ALA A 42 -9.21 1.20 15.36
C ALA A 42 -9.65 2.62 14.98
N VAL A 43 -9.86 2.91 13.68
CA VAL A 43 -10.36 4.21 13.22
C VAL A 43 -11.73 4.52 13.79
N ARG A 44 -12.64 3.54 13.81
CA ARG A 44 -13.99 3.71 14.39
C ARG A 44 -13.97 3.90 15.91
N ALA A 45 -13.11 3.15 16.60
CA ALA A 45 -13.02 3.21 18.06
C ALA A 45 -12.47 4.54 18.57
N HIS A 46 -11.65 5.20 17.77
CA HIS A 46 -10.90 6.40 18.19
C HIS A 46 -11.24 7.66 17.39
N ASP A 47 -12.31 7.69 16.60
CA ASP A 47 -12.74 8.87 15.81
C ASP A 47 -11.55 9.55 15.08
N VAL A 48 -10.84 8.76 14.25
CA VAL A 48 -9.60 9.19 13.58
C VAL A 48 -9.91 10.08 12.38
N ASP A 49 -9.21 11.21 12.26
CA ASP A 49 -9.32 12.12 11.13
C ASP A 49 -8.42 11.71 9.97
N VAL A 50 -7.17 11.32 10.28
CA VAL A 50 -6.17 10.91 9.28
C VAL A 50 -5.47 9.62 9.72
N ALA A 51 -5.53 8.61 8.87
CA ALA A 51 -4.81 7.36 9.04
C ALA A 51 -3.52 7.36 8.19
N LEU A 52 -2.37 7.19 8.85
CA LEU A 52 -1.08 6.97 8.21
C LEU A 52 -0.88 5.46 8.09
N LEU A 53 -0.81 4.94 6.87
CA LEU A 53 -0.75 3.49 6.61
C LEU A 53 0.54 3.13 5.87
N ASP A 54 1.30 2.18 6.41
CA ASP A 54 2.37 1.55 5.63
C ASP A 54 1.76 0.72 4.48
N VAL A 55 2.51 0.60 3.40
CA VAL A 55 2.11 -0.23 2.25
C VAL A 55 2.18 -1.72 2.59
N GLU A 56 3.25 -2.14 3.25
CA GLU A 56 3.53 -3.54 3.53
C GLU A 56 3.17 -3.88 4.99
N MET A 57 2.03 -4.54 5.20
CA MET A 57 1.57 -4.96 6.53
C MET A 57 0.99 -6.37 6.48
N PRO A 58 1.09 -7.13 7.59
CA PRO A 58 0.42 -8.42 7.72
C PRO A 58 -1.11 -8.25 7.82
N GLY A 59 -1.84 -9.31 7.49
CA GLY A 59 -3.30 -9.33 7.44
C GLY A 59 -3.83 -8.74 6.16
N LEU A 60 -4.03 -7.43 6.11
CA LEU A 60 -4.26 -6.67 4.89
C LEU A 60 -3.05 -5.77 4.60
N ASP A 61 -2.64 -5.71 3.34
CA ASP A 61 -1.70 -4.67 2.91
C ASP A 61 -2.33 -3.27 3.02
N GLY A 62 -1.49 -2.23 3.06
CA GLY A 62 -1.97 -0.86 3.28
C GLY A 62 -2.91 -0.35 2.19
N VAL A 63 -2.77 -0.83 0.95
CA VAL A 63 -3.67 -0.43 -0.15
C VAL A 63 -5.05 -1.07 0.03
N ALA A 64 -5.10 -2.34 0.43
CA ALA A 64 -6.35 -3.02 0.76
C ALA A 64 -7.00 -2.41 2.01
N ALA A 65 -6.21 -2.08 3.04
CA ALA A 65 -6.68 -1.38 4.24
C ALA A 65 -7.26 0.00 3.90
N ALA A 66 -6.59 0.79 3.04
CA ALA A 66 -7.10 2.08 2.57
C ALA A 66 -8.44 1.95 1.83
N ARG A 67 -8.57 0.93 0.98
CA ARG A 67 -9.83 0.64 0.27
C ARG A 67 -10.96 0.27 1.23
N ALA A 68 -10.67 -0.59 2.21
CA ALA A 68 -11.62 -0.99 3.25
C ALA A 68 -12.04 0.21 4.10
N LEU A 69 -11.08 1.05 4.49
CA LEU A 69 -11.33 2.25 5.29
C LEU A 69 -12.21 3.26 4.53
N ARG A 70 -11.92 3.52 3.26
CA ARG A 70 -12.73 4.39 2.41
C ARG A 70 -14.20 3.94 2.33
N ALA A 71 -14.44 2.65 2.25
CA ALA A 71 -15.80 2.09 2.20
C ALA A 71 -16.50 2.18 3.55
N ALA A 72 -15.77 1.96 4.66
CA ALA A 72 -16.33 1.81 6.00
C ALA A 72 -16.42 3.14 6.77
N VAL A 73 -15.49 4.08 6.55
CA VAL A 73 -15.38 5.39 7.23
C VAL A 73 -14.93 6.46 6.22
N PRO A 74 -15.80 6.92 5.31
CA PRO A 74 -15.44 7.87 4.24
C PRO A 74 -14.89 9.22 4.73
N GLY A 75 -15.16 9.59 5.99
CA GLY A 75 -14.67 10.82 6.62
C GLY A 75 -13.19 10.76 7.00
N CYS A 76 -12.63 9.58 7.26
CA CYS A 76 -11.22 9.42 7.58
C CYS A 76 -10.37 9.53 6.30
N ARG A 77 -9.35 10.38 6.32
CA ARG A 77 -8.40 10.53 5.22
C ARG A 77 -7.24 9.55 5.36
N VAL A 78 -6.67 9.16 4.23
CA VAL A 78 -5.54 8.20 4.22
C VAL A 78 -4.29 8.86 3.65
N LEU A 79 -3.20 8.81 4.40
CA LEU A 79 -1.85 9.12 3.96
C LEU A 79 -1.01 7.83 3.96
N MET A 80 -0.60 7.38 2.77
CA MET A 80 0.30 6.23 2.68
C MET A 80 1.72 6.64 3.04
N VAL A 81 2.39 5.86 3.88
CA VAL A 81 3.78 6.09 4.31
C VAL A 81 4.57 4.82 4.05
N THR A 82 5.61 4.85 3.23
CA THR A 82 6.34 3.64 2.82
C THR A 82 7.85 3.83 2.84
N THR A 83 8.58 2.74 3.03
CA THR A 83 10.04 2.76 2.91
C THR A 83 10.48 2.99 1.46
N PHE A 84 9.74 2.46 0.48
CA PHE A 84 10.10 2.53 -0.93
C PHE A 84 9.01 3.21 -1.75
N GLY A 85 9.33 4.38 -2.31
CA GLY A 85 8.45 5.12 -3.20
C GLY A 85 8.35 4.51 -4.60
N ARG A 86 7.82 3.29 -4.73
CA ARG A 86 7.62 2.65 -6.04
C ARG A 86 6.43 3.28 -6.76
N ALA A 87 6.63 3.64 -8.01
CA ALA A 87 5.63 4.33 -8.84
C ALA A 87 4.27 3.60 -8.92
N GLY A 88 4.29 2.28 -8.92
CA GLY A 88 3.08 1.47 -8.97
C GLY A 88 2.29 1.47 -7.66
N TYR A 89 2.96 1.55 -6.51
CA TYR A 89 2.30 1.69 -5.21
C TYR A 89 1.54 3.00 -5.10
N LEU A 90 2.13 4.10 -5.57
CA LEU A 90 1.45 5.38 -5.64
C LEU A 90 0.13 5.28 -6.40
N ARG A 91 0.14 4.70 -7.62
CA ARG A 91 -1.10 4.58 -8.41
C ARG A 91 -2.16 3.73 -7.73
N GLN A 92 -1.77 2.57 -7.18
CA GLN A 92 -2.68 1.68 -6.48
C GLN A 92 -3.27 2.34 -5.24
N ALA A 93 -2.45 3.05 -4.45
CA ALA A 93 -2.87 3.79 -3.28
C ALA A 93 -3.89 4.89 -3.63
N MET A 94 -3.59 5.70 -4.66
CA MET A 94 -4.50 6.76 -5.10
C MET A 94 -5.82 6.21 -5.66
N ALA A 95 -5.78 5.08 -6.38
CA ALA A 95 -6.98 4.38 -6.86
C ALA A 95 -7.80 3.77 -5.70
N ALA A 96 -7.14 3.32 -4.64
CA ALA A 96 -7.79 2.83 -3.41
C ALA A 96 -8.42 3.96 -2.58
N GLY A 97 -8.11 5.23 -2.89
CA GLY A 97 -8.70 6.41 -2.25
C GLY A 97 -7.78 7.11 -1.26
N ALA A 98 -6.48 6.80 -1.26
CA ALA A 98 -5.53 7.58 -0.49
C ALA A 98 -5.53 9.05 -0.92
N SER A 99 -5.40 9.95 0.05
CA SER A 99 -5.28 11.40 -0.16
C SER A 99 -3.82 11.82 -0.34
N GLY A 100 -2.86 10.98 0.09
CA GLY A 100 -1.45 11.27 -0.07
C GLY A 100 -0.58 10.02 -0.04
N PHE A 101 0.68 10.23 -0.48
CA PHE A 101 1.70 9.18 -0.53
C PHE A 101 3.08 9.79 -0.27
N VAL A 102 3.76 9.30 0.75
CA VAL A 102 5.07 9.80 1.20
C VAL A 102 6.02 8.66 1.52
N VAL A 103 7.31 8.94 1.56
CA VAL A 103 8.35 7.98 1.97
C VAL A 103 8.72 8.18 3.44
N LYS A 104 9.11 7.10 4.13
CA LYS A 104 9.46 7.11 5.57
C LYS A 104 10.73 7.93 5.90
N ASP A 105 11.52 8.32 4.90
CA ASP A 105 12.67 9.23 5.06
C ASP A 105 12.29 10.71 5.02
N THR A 106 10.98 11.02 4.83
CA THR A 106 10.46 12.39 4.89
C THR A 106 10.71 13.00 6.28
N PRO A 107 11.31 14.20 6.36
CA PRO A 107 11.52 14.88 7.65
C PRO A 107 10.22 15.05 8.45
N ALA A 108 10.28 14.85 9.78
CA ALA A 108 9.09 14.84 10.63
C ALA A 108 8.20 16.11 10.51
N ARG A 109 8.80 17.30 10.42
CA ARG A 109 8.05 18.55 10.20
C ARG A 109 7.30 18.55 8.89
N GLN A 110 7.93 18.05 7.82
CA GLN A 110 7.30 17.96 6.52
C GLN A 110 6.17 16.93 6.52
N LEU A 111 6.34 15.80 7.23
CA LEU A 111 5.28 14.81 7.42
C LEU A 111 4.08 15.42 8.14
N ALA A 112 4.31 16.20 9.22
CA ALA A 112 3.26 16.90 9.95
C ALA A 112 2.50 17.90 9.03
N ASP A 113 3.21 18.67 8.21
CA ASP A 113 2.58 19.58 7.23
C ASP A 113 1.75 18.83 6.18
N MET A 114 2.23 17.66 5.75
CA MET A 114 1.49 16.80 4.83
C MET A 114 0.21 16.24 5.46
N VAL A 115 0.26 15.85 6.75
CA VAL A 115 -0.93 15.43 7.52
C VAL A 115 -1.97 16.54 7.56
N ARG A 116 -1.58 17.79 7.87
CA ARG A 116 -2.49 18.96 7.89
C ARG A 116 -3.16 19.16 6.54
N ARG A 117 -2.39 19.14 5.47
CA ARG A 117 -2.90 19.28 4.10
C ARG A 117 -3.86 18.17 3.70
N VAL A 118 -3.55 16.92 4.08
CA VAL A 118 -4.45 15.77 3.87
C VAL A 118 -5.75 15.95 4.66
N HIS A 119 -5.68 16.39 5.91
CA HIS A 119 -6.85 16.69 6.73
C HIS A 119 -7.74 17.78 6.09
N GLU A 120 -7.14 18.80 5.48
CA GLU A 120 -7.85 19.85 4.71
C GLU A 120 -8.46 19.34 3.40
N GLY A 121 -8.24 18.08 3.04
CA GLY A 121 -8.76 17.46 1.82
C GLY A 121 -7.89 17.65 0.58
N LEU A 122 -6.68 18.17 0.74
CA LEU A 122 -5.72 18.31 -0.35
C LEU A 122 -5.07 16.95 -0.66
N ARG A 123 -4.65 16.80 -1.91
CA ARG A 123 -3.82 15.64 -2.31
C ARG A 123 -2.34 15.98 -2.14
N VAL A 124 -1.60 15.07 -1.50
CA VAL A 124 -0.18 15.25 -1.19
C VAL A 124 0.61 14.08 -1.76
N VAL A 125 1.46 14.37 -2.74
CA VAL A 125 2.37 13.38 -3.34
C VAL A 125 3.72 14.04 -3.54
N ASP A 126 4.79 13.32 -3.23
CA ASP A 126 6.14 13.77 -3.57
C ASP A 126 6.27 13.96 -5.09
N PRO A 127 6.76 15.13 -5.57
CA PRO A 127 6.85 15.42 -6.99
C PRO A 127 7.70 14.44 -7.79
N ALA A 128 8.79 13.91 -7.19
CA ALA A 128 9.67 12.95 -7.85
C ALA A 128 8.95 11.60 -8.03
N LEU A 129 8.19 11.16 -7.02
CA LEU A 129 7.37 9.96 -7.10
C LEU A 129 6.23 10.12 -8.12
N ALA A 130 5.61 11.28 -8.17
CA ALA A 130 4.58 11.58 -9.16
C ALA A 130 5.14 11.49 -10.59
N ALA A 131 6.29 12.10 -10.85
CA ALA A 131 6.97 12.04 -12.14
C ALA A 131 7.34 10.59 -12.54
N GLN A 132 7.90 9.80 -11.61
CA GLN A 132 8.20 8.40 -11.85
C GLN A 132 6.94 7.58 -12.14
N SER A 133 5.85 7.83 -11.43
CA SER A 133 4.58 7.14 -11.65
C SER A 133 3.99 7.39 -13.03
N LEU A 134 4.16 8.60 -13.55
CA LEU A 134 3.74 8.95 -14.92
C LEU A 134 4.61 8.25 -15.98
N ALA A 135 5.91 8.08 -15.72
CA ALA A 135 6.85 7.46 -16.66
C ALA A 135 6.66 5.93 -16.81
N HIS A 136 6.17 5.24 -15.78
CA HIS A 136 6.10 3.77 -15.76
C HIS A 136 4.80 3.16 -16.30
N GLY A 137 3.81 3.94 -16.72
CA GLY A 137 2.54 3.44 -17.29
C GLY A 137 1.72 2.54 -16.34
N ASP A 138 0.58 2.07 -16.81
CA ASP A 138 -0.29 1.16 -16.05
C ASP A 138 0.25 -0.27 -16.03
N SER A 139 -0.19 -1.08 -15.05
CA SER A 139 0.13 -2.51 -15.02
C SER A 139 -0.38 -3.20 -16.30
N PRO A 140 0.47 -3.93 -17.02
CA PRO A 140 0.03 -4.71 -18.20
C PRO A 140 -0.75 -5.97 -17.79
N LEU A 141 -0.78 -6.27 -16.49
CA LEU A 141 -1.41 -7.49 -15.95
C LEU A 141 -2.89 -7.26 -15.66
N THR A 142 -3.71 -8.23 -16.01
CA THR A 142 -5.09 -8.30 -15.54
C THR A 142 -5.11 -8.65 -14.05
N GLU A 143 -6.24 -8.41 -13.37
CA GLU A 143 -6.43 -8.77 -11.96
C GLU A 143 -6.13 -10.26 -11.72
N ARG A 144 -6.62 -11.14 -12.60
CA ARG A 144 -6.41 -12.59 -12.48
C ARG A 144 -4.96 -13.01 -12.71
N GLU A 145 -4.25 -12.36 -13.62
CA GLU A 145 -2.81 -12.57 -13.82
C GLU A 145 -2.01 -12.08 -12.61
N SER A 146 -2.41 -10.99 -12.00
CA SER A 146 -1.81 -10.49 -10.76
C SER A 146 -2.02 -11.46 -9.60
N ASP A 147 -3.21 -12.06 -9.45
CA ASP A 147 -3.48 -13.07 -8.43
C ASP A 147 -2.58 -14.29 -8.60
N VAL A 148 -2.50 -14.82 -9.85
CA VAL A 148 -1.64 -15.96 -10.16
C VAL A 148 -0.15 -15.65 -9.90
N LEU A 149 0.28 -14.45 -10.27
CA LEU A 149 1.67 -14.05 -10.06
C LEU A 149 1.99 -13.81 -8.59
N ARG A 150 1.03 -13.30 -7.80
CA ARG A 150 1.15 -13.14 -6.34
C ARG A 150 1.30 -14.50 -5.66
N ALA A 151 0.44 -15.46 -5.97
CA ALA A 151 0.54 -16.83 -5.46
C ALA A 151 1.84 -17.55 -5.91
N ALA A 152 2.43 -17.12 -7.03
CA ALA A 152 3.70 -17.64 -7.54
C ALA A 152 4.94 -17.07 -6.83
N ARG A 153 4.79 -16.00 -6.06
CA ARG A 153 5.89 -15.26 -5.41
C ARG A 153 6.70 -16.15 -4.45
N ASP A 154 6.02 -16.93 -3.66
CA ASP A 154 6.63 -17.74 -2.60
C ASP A 154 7.20 -19.09 -3.10
N GLY A 155 7.32 -19.26 -4.40
CA GLY A 155 7.99 -20.41 -5.00
C GLY A 155 7.12 -21.65 -5.16
N GLY A 156 5.83 -21.61 -4.87
CA GLY A 156 4.86 -22.70 -4.99
C GLY A 156 4.83 -23.32 -6.41
N THR A 157 4.53 -24.62 -6.49
CA THR A 157 4.34 -25.31 -7.78
C THR A 157 3.07 -24.83 -8.47
N VAL A 158 2.93 -25.12 -9.77
CA VAL A 158 1.68 -24.83 -10.51
C VAL A 158 0.47 -25.48 -9.83
N ALA A 159 0.64 -26.68 -9.27
CA ALA A 159 -0.40 -27.41 -8.56
C ALA A 159 -0.80 -26.71 -7.24
N ASP A 160 0.16 -26.14 -6.52
CA ASP A 160 -0.11 -25.38 -5.29
C ASP A 160 -0.89 -24.11 -5.59
N ILE A 161 -0.47 -23.34 -6.60
CA ILE A 161 -1.16 -22.13 -7.06
C ILE A 161 -2.59 -22.47 -7.53
N ALA A 162 -2.75 -23.56 -8.29
CA ALA A 162 -4.05 -24.01 -8.76
C ALA A 162 -4.99 -24.34 -7.61
N ARG A 163 -4.49 -24.98 -6.57
CA ARG A 163 -5.24 -25.32 -5.35
C ARG A 163 -5.64 -24.05 -4.59
N GLU A 164 -4.70 -23.13 -4.35
CA GLU A 164 -4.92 -21.90 -3.62
C GLU A 164 -5.99 -21.02 -4.30
N LEU A 165 -5.87 -20.85 -5.62
CA LEU A 165 -6.75 -19.96 -6.40
C LEU A 165 -8.00 -20.66 -6.94
N ARG A 166 -8.18 -21.95 -6.64
CA ARG A 166 -9.28 -22.78 -7.16
C ARG A 166 -9.38 -22.77 -8.68
N LEU A 167 -8.25 -22.93 -9.34
CA LEU A 167 -8.10 -22.99 -10.80
C LEU A 167 -7.61 -24.38 -11.25
N SER A 168 -7.73 -24.66 -12.56
CA SER A 168 -7.01 -25.80 -13.15
C SER A 168 -5.52 -25.47 -13.33
N GLU A 169 -4.65 -26.47 -13.27
CA GLU A 169 -3.23 -26.26 -13.57
C GLU A 169 -2.99 -25.70 -14.97
N GLY A 170 -3.82 -26.10 -15.95
CA GLY A 170 -3.75 -25.56 -17.31
C GLY A 170 -4.04 -24.07 -17.35
N THR A 171 -5.04 -23.62 -16.58
CA THR A 171 -5.37 -22.18 -16.45
C THR A 171 -4.22 -21.41 -15.82
N VAL A 172 -3.60 -21.95 -14.76
CA VAL A 172 -2.44 -21.32 -14.12
C VAL A 172 -1.26 -21.20 -15.07
N ARG A 173 -0.95 -22.28 -15.84
CA ARG A 173 0.13 -22.23 -16.86
C ARG A 173 -0.14 -21.17 -17.92
N ASN A 174 -1.38 -21.05 -18.39
CA ASN A 174 -1.77 -20.02 -19.37
C ASN A 174 -1.57 -18.61 -18.82
N HIS A 175 -2.01 -18.33 -17.59
CA HIS A 175 -1.80 -17.04 -16.95
C HIS A 175 -0.31 -16.73 -16.76
N LEU A 176 0.50 -17.68 -16.27
CA LEU A 176 1.94 -17.49 -16.11
C LEU A 176 2.64 -17.23 -17.44
N SER A 177 2.26 -17.93 -18.51
CA SER A 177 2.79 -17.69 -19.85
C SER A 177 2.43 -16.29 -20.36
N SER A 178 1.18 -15.88 -20.18
CA SER A 178 0.72 -14.54 -20.54
C SER A 178 1.47 -13.45 -19.78
N VAL A 179 1.65 -13.63 -18.45
CA VAL A 179 2.41 -12.72 -17.60
C VAL A 179 3.85 -12.58 -18.06
N ILE A 180 4.53 -13.70 -18.34
CA ILE A 180 5.91 -13.72 -18.86
C ILE A 180 5.99 -12.91 -20.16
N GLY A 181 5.05 -13.13 -21.09
CA GLY A 181 4.98 -12.39 -22.35
C GLY A 181 4.74 -10.89 -22.17
N LYS A 182 3.81 -10.51 -21.28
CA LYS A 182 3.47 -9.10 -21.00
C LYS A 182 4.56 -8.32 -20.27
N THR A 183 5.29 -9.00 -19.38
CA THR A 183 6.39 -8.38 -18.63
C THR A 183 7.73 -8.39 -19.37
N GLY A 184 7.85 -9.15 -20.46
CA GLY A 184 9.11 -9.37 -21.16
C GLY A 184 10.11 -10.21 -20.35
N ALA A 185 9.68 -10.88 -19.28
CA ALA A 185 10.50 -11.73 -18.44
C ALA A 185 10.89 -13.02 -19.19
N ARG A 186 11.97 -13.65 -18.75
CA ARG A 186 12.40 -14.97 -19.26
C ARG A 186 11.88 -16.12 -18.40
N THR A 187 11.61 -15.82 -17.13
CA THR A 187 11.18 -16.80 -16.14
C THR A 187 10.06 -16.26 -15.27
N ARG A 188 9.33 -17.16 -14.60
CA ARG A 188 8.33 -16.80 -13.60
C ARG A 188 8.93 -15.94 -12.47
N ALA A 189 10.10 -16.31 -11.96
CA ALA A 189 10.76 -15.56 -10.89
C ALA A 189 11.16 -14.15 -11.32
N GLU A 190 11.62 -13.99 -12.56
CA GLU A 190 11.92 -12.67 -13.13
C GLU A 190 10.63 -11.85 -13.33
N ALA A 191 9.54 -12.47 -13.75
CA ALA A 191 8.25 -11.80 -13.89
C ALA A 191 7.73 -11.29 -12.53
N VAL A 192 7.86 -12.07 -11.46
CA VAL A 192 7.53 -11.64 -10.10
C VAL A 192 8.39 -10.44 -9.70
N ARG A 193 9.71 -10.51 -9.88
CA ARG A 193 10.61 -9.40 -9.54
C ARG A 193 10.25 -8.14 -10.31
N LEU A 194 10.09 -8.21 -11.62
CA LEU A 194 9.71 -7.06 -12.45
C LEU A 194 8.36 -6.48 -12.03
N ALA A 195 7.38 -7.34 -11.69
CA ALA A 195 6.08 -6.88 -11.25
C ALA A 195 6.12 -6.18 -9.89
N VAL A 196 6.97 -6.63 -8.97
CA VAL A 196 7.21 -5.98 -7.67
C VAL A 196 7.97 -4.66 -7.88
N ASP A 197 9.06 -4.66 -8.66
CA ASP A 197 9.88 -3.46 -8.91
C ASP A 197 9.09 -2.34 -9.60
N ASN A 198 8.17 -2.69 -10.51
CA ASN A 198 7.27 -1.74 -11.15
C ASN A 198 6.02 -1.43 -10.31
N GLY A 199 5.84 -2.06 -9.15
CA GLY A 199 4.67 -1.92 -8.29
C GLY A 199 3.36 -2.40 -8.92
N TRP A 200 3.44 -3.37 -9.82
CA TRP A 200 2.27 -4.09 -10.36
C TRP A 200 1.77 -5.15 -9.40
N LEU A 201 2.65 -5.65 -8.53
CA LEU A 201 2.32 -6.46 -7.35
C LEU A 201 2.78 -5.73 -6.08
N LEU A 202 1.98 -5.83 -5.03
CA LEU A 202 2.42 -5.48 -3.68
C LEU A 202 3.38 -6.57 -3.18
N ALA A 203 4.39 -6.16 -2.43
CA ALA A 203 5.42 -7.07 -1.92
C ALA A 203 4.88 -8.00 -0.83
#